data_892aebbaf7cd276f79cc29279e3114ab
#
_entry.id   892aebbaf7cd276f79cc29279e3114ab
#
_cell.length_a   1.000
_cell.length_b   1.000
_cell.length_c   1.000
_cell.angle_alpha   90.00
_cell.angle_beta   90.00
_cell.angle_gamma   90.00
#
_symmetry.space_group_name_H-M   'P 1'
#
loop_
_entity.id
_entity.type
_entity.pdbx_description
1 polymer ?
#
loop_
_entity_poly.entity_id
_entity_poly.type
_entity_poly.pdbx_seq_one_letter_code
_entity_poly.pdbx_strand_id
1 'polypeptide(L)'
;MEKIKVAIVGYGNIGKYSLEAVEAAPDMECVGVVRRSGSAEGFPELASYKVVSDIRELGKVDVAILATPSRKVKENAEKYLALGINTVDSFDIHTDIVALRAALGPLAEANGAVSVISAGWDPGSDSVVRALLQGLAPKGVTYTNFGPGRSMGHSVAVKAIAGVKDALSVTIPVGTGLHRRMVYVELEDGADFSKVEAAIQSGP
;
A
#
# COMPACT_ATOMS: atom_id res chain seq x y z
N MET A 1 10.61 -22.21 -18.52
CA MET A 1 9.80 -22.34 -17.28
C MET A 1 8.47 -21.64 -17.51
N GLU A 2 7.39 -22.14 -16.97
CA GLU A 2 6.10 -21.42 -17.00
C GLU A 2 6.28 -20.12 -16.17
N LYS A 3 5.77 -18.98 -16.69
CA LYS A 3 5.86 -17.70 -15.99
C LYS A 3 4.89 -17.68 -14.79
N ILE A 4 5.28 -16.97 -13.74
CA ILE A 4 4.42 -16.68 -12.59
C ILE A 4 3.31 -15.72 -13.03
N LYS A 5 2.06 -16.12 -12.84
CA LYS A 5 0.86 -15.36 -13.24
C LYS A 5 0.48 -14.36 -12.15
N VAL A 6 0.70 -13.08 -12.42
CA VAL A 6 0.52 -11.99 -11.45
C VAL A 6 -0.73 -11.17 -11.78
N ALA A 7 -1.59 -10.97 -10.80
CA ALA A 7 -2.68 -10.00 -10.88
C ALA A 7 -2.34 -8.74 -10.08
N ILE A 8 -2.61 -7.56 -10.63
CA ILE A 8 -2.50 -6.29 -9.92
C ILE A 8 -3.87 -5.92 -9.34
N VAL A 9 -3.96 -5.78 -8.03
CA VAL A 9 -5.22 -5.42 -7.33
C VAL A 9 -5.17 -3.97 -6.89
N GLY A 10 -5.96 -3.13 -7.55
CA GLY A 10 -5.89 -1.68 -7.44
C GLY A 10 -4.91 -1.08 -8.45
N TYR A 11 -5.29 0.06 -9.02
CA TYR A 11 -4.49 0.73 -10.06
C TYR A 11 -4.37 2.23 -9.78
N GLY A 12 -3.65 2.55 -8.71
CA GLY A 12 -3.08 3.86 -8.42
C GLY A 12 -1.59 3.88 -8.79
N ASN A 13 -0.80 4.79 -8.23
CA ASN A 13 0.63 4.87 -8.50
C ASN A 13 1.36 3.55 -8.20
N ILE A 14 1.08 2.92 -7.05
CA ILE A 14 1.69 1.63 -6.70
C ILE A 14 1.31 0.54 -7.70
N GLY A 15 0.03 0.44 -8.08
CA GLY A 15 -0.41 -0.55 -9.06
C GLY A 15 0.23 -0.35 -10.43
N LYS A 16 0.38 0.90 -10.88
CA LYS A 16 1.07 1.23 -12.12
C LYS A 16 2.53 0.77 -12.11
N TYR A 17 3.29 1.17 -11.10
CA TYR A 17 4.71 0.78 -10.99
C TYR A 17 4.89 -0.72 -10.73
N SER A 18 3.94 -1.37 -10.05
CA SER A 18 3.94 -2.83 -9.91
C SER A 18 3.74 -3.52 -11.25
N LEU A 19 2.85 -3.01 -12.10
CA LEU A 19 2.65 -3.53 -13.44
C LEU A 19 3.93 -3.39 -14.26
N GLU A 20 4.55 -2.21 -14.28
CA GLU A 20 5.83 -1.98 -14.97
C GLU A 20 6.94 -2.93 -14.50
N ALA A 21 7.02 -3.19 -13.19
CA ALA A 21 7.99 -4.11 -12.61
C ALA A 21 7.73 -5.57 -13.01
N VAL A 22 6.47 -6.00 -13.03
CA VAL A 22 6.09 -7.36 -13.46
C VAL A 22 6.42 -7.55 -14.95
N GLU A 23 6.13 -6.57 -15.80
CA GLU A 23 6.45 -6.64 -17.23
C GLU A 23 7.98 -6.67 -17.52
N ALA A 24 8.77 -6.01 -16.64
CA ALA A 24 10.22 -6.04 -16.75
C ALA A 24 10.84 -7.37 -16.26
N ALA A 25 10.11 -8.17 -15.48
CA ALA A 25 10.60 -9.44 -14.94
C ALA A 25 10.46 -10.56 -15.97
N PRO A 26 11.54 -11.27 -16.32
CA PRO A 26 11.52 -12.29 -17.38
C PRO A 26 10.71 -13.54 -17.01
N ASP A 27 10.50 -13.78 -15.73
CA ASP A 27 9.85 -14.95 -15.15
C ASP A 27 8.41 -14.70 -14.69
N MET A 28 7.88 -13.49 -14.92
CA MET A 28 6.52 -13.10 -14.55
C MET A 28 5.71 -12.68 -15.77
N GLU A 29 4.39 -12.70 -15.64
CA GLU A 29 3.46 -12.11 -16.59
C GLU A 29 2.26 -11.52 -15.85
N CYS A 30 1.82 -10.33 -16.26
CA CYS A 30 0.59 -9.76 -15.76
C CYS A 30 -0.61 -10.38 -16.46
N VAL A 31 -1.44 -11.14 -15.74
CA VAL A 31 -2.66 -11.75 -16.28
C VAL A 31 -3.86 -10.80 -16.26
N GLY A 32 -3.75 -9.68 -15.57
CA GLY A 32 -4.76 -8.63 -15.56
C GLY A 32 -4.76 -7.77 -14.29
N VAL A 33 -5.66 -6.80 -14.32
CA VAL A 33 -5.81 -5.79 -13.25
C VAL A 33 -7.21 -5.89 -12.65
N VAL A 34 -7.28 -5.95 -11.32
CA VAL A 34 -8.55 -5.95 -10.59
C VAL A 34 -8.85 -4.52 -10.12
N ARG A 35 -9.96 -3.94 -10.58
CA ARG A 35 -10.45 -2.62 -10.21
C ARG A 35 -11.93 -2.71 -9.84
N ARG A 36 -12.39 -1.89 -8.89
CA ARG A 36 -13.81 -1.86 -8.51
C ARG A 36 -14.77 -1.59 -9.68
N SER A 37 -14.32 -0.77 -10.64
CA SER A 37 -15.11 -0.47 -11.85
C SER A 37 -15.15 -1.61 -12.86
N GLY A 38 -14.21 -2.57 -12.78
CA GLY A 38 -14.04 -3.60 -13.81
C GLY A 38 -13.67 -3.04 -15.20
N SER A 39 -13.17 -1.81 -15.27
CA SER A 39 -12.94 -1.08 -16.54
C SER A 39 -11.56 -0.42 -16.57
N ALA A 40 -10.98 -0.34 -17.78
CA ALA A 40 -9.75 0.41 -18.06
C ALA A 40 -10.00 1.92 -18.24
N GLU A 41 -11.25 2.37 -18.11
CA GLU A 41 -11.60 3.77 -18.31
C GLU A 41 -10.73 4.72 -17.46
N GLY A 42 -10.23 5.78 -18.10
CA GLY A 42 -9.30 6.74 -17.50
C GLY A 42 -7.83 6.29 -17.44
N PHE A 43 -7.50 5.08 -17.96
CA PHE A 43 -6.14 4.52 -17.95
C PHE A 43 -5.81 3.91 -19.31
N PRO A 44 -5.39 4.72 -20.31
CA PRO A 44 -5.09 4.24 -21.66
C PRO A 44 -4.05 3.12 -21.69
N GLU A 45 -3.10 3.12 -20.75
CA GLU A 45 -2.07 2.10 -20.61
C GLU A 45 -2.62 0.70 -20.27
N LEU A 46 -3.85 0.62 -19.77
CA LEU A 46 -4.52 -0.66 -19.50
C LEU A 46 -5.28 -1.23 -20.70
N ALA A 47 -5.25 -0.58 -21.87
CA ALA A 47 -6.01 -1.02 -23.04
C ALA A 47 -5.62 -2.43 -23.54
N SER A 48 -4.37 -2.85 -23.30
CA SER A 48 -3.87 -4.18 -23.65
C SER A 48 -4.04 -5.24 -22.56
N TYR A 49 -4.56 -4.85 -21.39
CA TYR A 49 -4.71 -5.75 -20.24
C TYR A 49 -6.17 -6.09 -19.98
N LYS A 50 -6.40 -7.28 -19.47
CA LYS A 50 -7.71 -7.65 -18.98
C LYS A 50 -7.97 -6.92 -17.67
N VAL A 51 -9.01 -6.09 -17.60
CA VAL A 51 -9.42 -5.36 -16.41
C VAL A 51 -10.77 -5.89 -15.96
N VAL A 52 -10.82 -6.34 -14.70
CA VAL A 52 -11.99 -7.03 -14.11
C VAL A 52 -12.35 -6.47 -12.75
N SER A 53 -13.56 -6.78 -12.28
CA SER A 53 -13.98 -6.46 -10.92
C SER A 53 -13.74 -7.61 -9.93
N ASP A 54 -13.62 -8.82 -10.42
CA ASP A 54 -13.33 -10.02 -9.62
C ASP A 54 -12.12 -10.78 -10.19
N ILE A 55 -11.17 -11.13 -9.32
CA ILE A 55 -9.94 -11.83 -9.70
C ILE A 55 -10.21 -13.20 -10.36
N ARG A 56 -11.32 -13.84 -10.02
CA ARG A 56 -11.72 -15.14 -10.60
C ARG A 56 -11.96 -15.07 -12.09
N GLU A 57 -12.26 -13.89 -12.64
CA GLU A 57 -12.42 -13.68 -14.07
C GLU A 57 -11.09 -13.74 -14.86
N LEU A 58 -9.95 -13.63 -14.15
CA LEU A 58 -8.61 -13.69 -14.77
C LEU A 58 -8.15 -15.14 -15.08
N GLY A 59 -8.87 -16.15 -14.56
CA GLY A 59 -8.45 -17.54 -14.64
C GLY A 59 -7.37 -17.87 -13.62
N LYS A 60 -6.30 -18.58 -14.04
CA LYS A 60 -5.20 -18.93 -13.13
C LYS A 60 -4.42 -17.68 -12.74
N VAL A 61 -4.33 -17.44 -11.43
CA VAL A 61 -3.49 -16.40 -10.80
C VAL A 61 -2.64 -17.06 -9.73
N ASP A 62 -1.33 -16.90 -9.80
CA ASP A 62 -0.40 -17.44 -8.80
C ASP A 62 -0.16 -16.44 -7.67
N VAL A 63 -0.12 -15.14 -7.99
CA VAL A 63 0.15 -14.06 -7.03
C VAL A 63 -0.73 -12.84 -7.30
N ALA A 64 -1.29 -12.26 -6.25
CA ALA A 64 -1.99 -10.98 -6.27
C ALA A 64 -1.13 -9.90 -5.56
N ILE A 65 -0.73 -8.85 -6.29
CA ILE A 65 -0.09 -7.67 -5.69
C ILE A 65 -1.18 -6.70 -5.26
N LEU A 66 -1.27 -6.46 -3.95
CA LEU A 66 -2.34 -5.65 -3.34
C LEU A 66 -1.92 -4.16 -3.31
N ALA A 67 -2.13 -3.46 -4.40
CA ALA A 67 -1.89 -2.03 -4.54
C ALA A 67 -3.11 -1.19 -4.11
N THR A 68 -3.70 -1.56 -2.97
CA THR A 68 -4.89 -0.94 -2.39
C THR A 68 -4.53 -0.14 -1.13
N PRO A 69 -5.39 0.78 -0.67
CA PRO A 69 -5.15 1.48 0.59
C PRO A 69 -4.92 0.50 1.75
N SER A 70 -3.97 0.81 2.66
CA SER A 70 -3.54 -0.07 3.75
C SER A 70 -4.72 -0.62 4.57
N ARG A 71 -5.74 0.18 4.85
CA ARG A 71 -6.95 -0.25 5.58
C ARG A 71 -7.79 -1.33 4.85
N LYS A 72 -7.53 -1.56 3.54
CA LYS A 72 -8.20 -2.58 2.74
C LYS A 72 -7.34 -3.81 2.46
N VAL A 73 -6.07 -3.79 2.88
CA VAL A 73 -5.13 -4.88 2.64
C VAL A 73 -5.61 -6.17 3.29
N LYS A 74 -5.97 -6.13 4.58
CA LYS A 74 -6.42 -7.33 5.31
C LYS A 74 -7.59 -8.01 4.62
N GLU A 75 -8.67 -7.28 4.30
CA GLU A 75 -9.86 -7.79 3.64
C GLU A 75 -9.53 -8.43 2.28
N ASN A 76 -8.68 -7.76 1.48
CA ASN A 76 -8.28 -8.27 0.18
C ASN A 76 -7.38 -9.51 0.30
N ALA A 77 -6.41 -9.49 1.22
CA ALA A 77 -5.53 -10.63 1.46
C ALA A 77 -6.34 -11.86 1.91
N GLU A 78 -7.24 -11.73 2.87
CA GLU A 78 -8.13 -12.80 3.32
C GLU A 78 -8.93 -13.39 2.15
N LYS A 79 -9.49 -12.52 1.29
CA LYS A 79 -10.26 -12.96 0.12
C LYS A 79 -9.42 -13.81 -0.84
N TYR A 80 -8.20 -13.39 -1.14
CA TYR A 80 -7.38 -14.07 -2.16
C TYR A 80 -6.64 -15.28 -1.60
N LEU A 81 -6.19 -15.24 -0.34
CA LEU A 81 -5.62 -16.40 0.34
C LEU A 81 -6.64 -17.55 0.45
N ALA A 82 -7.92 -17.24 0.69
CA ALA A 82 -8.99 -18.24 0.70
C ALA A 82 -9.21 -18.93 -0.68
N LEU A 83 -8.72 -18.31 -1.77
CA LEU A 83 -8.71 -18.88 -3.11
C LEU A 83 -7.41 -19.65 -3.43
N GLY A 84 -6.48 -19.76 -2.48
CA GLY A 84 -5.15 -20.36 -2.70
C GLY A 84 -4.21 -19.46 -3.50
N ILE A 85 -4.50 -18.16 -3.63
CA ILE A 85 -3.68 -17.19 -4.35
C ILE A 85 -2.70 -16.54 -3.37
N ASN A 86 -1.41 -16.56 -3.67
CA ASN A 86 -0.41 -15.85 -2.88
C ASN A 86 -0.64 -14.33 -2.92
N THR A 87 -0.31 -13.63 -1.85
CA THR A 87 -0.48 -12.16 -1.78
C THR A 87 0.81 -11.46 -1.42
N VAL A 88 1.00 -10.27 -2.01
CA VAL A 88 2.07 -9.33 -1.66
C VAL A 88 1.44 -7.96 -1.45
N ASP A 89 1.76 -7.29 -0.34
CA ASP A 89 1.23 -5.97 -0.04
C ASP A 89 2.29 -5.00 0.49
N SER A 90 1.93 -3.73 0.55
CA SER A 90 2.74 -2.64 1.13
C SER A 90 2.07 -2.03 2.36
N PHE A 91 1.47 -2.88 3.22
CA PHE A 91 0.82 -2.43 4.45
C PHE A 91 1.79 -1.66 5.34
N ASP A 92 1.39 -0.46 5.78
CA ASP A 92 2.27 0.51 6.44
C ASP A 92 1.76 1.00 7.81
N ILE A 93 0.71 0.38 8.35
CA ILE A 93 0.26 0.68 9.72
C ILE A 93 1.12 -0.11 10.70
N HIS A 94 2.23 0.48 11.12
CA HIS A 94 3.28 -0.18 11.91
C HIS A 94 2.77 -0.91 13.15
N THR A 95 1.83 -0.31 13.88
CA THR A 95 1.23 -0.87 15.10
C THR A 95 0.48 -2.18 14.84
N ASP A 96 -0.02 -2.37 13.63
CA ASP A 96 -0.95 -3.44 13.29
C ASP A 96 -0.28 -4.60 12.53
N ILE A 97 1.01 -4.49 12.17
CA ILE A 97 1.73 -5.49 11.36
C ILE A 97 1.70 -6.87 12.04
N VAL A 98 1.97 -6.93 13.34
CA VAL A 98 1.99 -8.20 14.09
C VAL A 98 0.60 -8.84 14.11
N ALA A 99 -0.44 -8.04 14.31
CA ALA A 99 -1.82 -8.50 14.30
C ALA A 99 -2.25 -8.97 12.90
N LEU A 100 -1.85 -8.24 11.85
CA LEU A 100 -2.09 -8.63 10.46
C LEU A 100 -1.44 -9.98 10.15
N ARG A 101 -0.16 -10.15 10.50
CA ARG A 101 0.55 -11.42 10.33
C ARG A 101 -0.16 -12.58 11.04
N ALA A 102 -0.57 -12.36 12.29
CA ALA A 102 -1.28 -13.36 13.08
C ALA A 102 -2.64 -13.76 12.48
N ALA A 103 -3.32 -12.81 11.82
CA ALA A 103 -4.59 -13.07 11.16
C ALA A 103 -4.42 -13.81 9.82
N LEU A 104 -3.44 -13.42 9.00
CA LEU A 104 -3.28 -13.98 7.64
C LEU A 104 -2.52 -15.31 7.62
N GLY A 105 -1.60 -15.54 8.58
CA GLY A 105 -0.76 -16.74 8.61
C GLY A 105 -1.54 -18.05 8.59
N PRO A 106 -2.47 -18.31 9.54
CA PRO A 106 -3.26 -19.53 9.56
C PRO A 106 -4.12 -19.72 8.30
N LEU A 107 -4.64 -18.62 7.73
CA LEU A 107 -5.43 -18.67 6.52
C LEU A 107 -4.59 -19.05 5.30
N ALA A 108 -3.38 -18.47 5.18
CA ALA A 108 -2.44 -18.80 4.12
C ALA A 108 -2.04 -20.29 4.21
N GLU A 109 -1.67 -20.76 5.40
CA GLU A 109 -1.29 -22.15 5.64
C GLU A 109 -2.43 -23.12 5.29
N ALA A 110 -3.66 -22.84 5.72
CA ALA A 110 -4.82 -23.67 5.45
C ALA A 110 -5.16 -23.81 3.96
N ASN A 111 -4.77 -22.83 3.14
CA ASN A 111 -5.04 -22.80 1.69
C ASN A 111 -3.78 -23.05 0.84
N GLY A 112 -2.65 -23.46 1.44
CA GLY A 112 -1.41 -23.73 0.72
C GLY A 112 -0.84 -22.49 0.00
N ALA A 113 -1.11 -21.30 0.54
CA ALA A 113 -0.67 -20.02 -0.01
C ALA A 113 0.33 -19.31 0.90
N VAL A 114 0.96 -18.28 0.38
CA VAL A 114 1.91 -17.41 1.10
C VAL A 114 1.42 -15.97 1.06
N SER A 115 1.52 -15.27 2.19
CA SER A 115 1.29 -13.83 2.25
C SER A 115 2.58 -13.11 2.62
N VAL A 116 3.09 -12.27 1.72
CA VAL A 116 4.22 -11.37 1.96
C VAL A 116 3.64 -10.00 2.33
N ILE A 117 3.69 -9.69 3.62
CA ILE A 117 3.11 -8.45 4.15
C ILE A 117 4.17 -7.35 4.27
N SER A 118 3.75 -6.09 4.17
CA SER A 118 4.61 -4.93 4.41
C SER A 118 5.85 -4.88 3.52
N ALA A 119 5.72 -5.28 2.25
CA ALA A 119 6.78 -5.27 1.25
C ALA A 119 6.88 -3.93 0.49
N GLY A 120 6.64 -2.83 1.17
CA GLY A 120 6.75 -1.48 0.64
C GLY A 120 8.14 -0.86 0.81
N TRP A 121 8.16 0.41 1.19
CA TRP A 121 9.40 1.14 1.50
C TRP A 121 9.73 1.06 2.99
N ASP A 122 8.87 1.56 3.86
CA ASP A 122 9.00 1.50 5.32
C ASP A 122 7.58 1.30 5.95
N PRO A 123 7.30 0.07 6.35
CA PRO A 123 8.15 -1.14 6.36
C PRO A 123 8.34 -1.73 4.96
N GLY A 124 9.52 -2.32 4.75
CA GLY A 124 9.90 -2.96 3.49
C GLY A 124 11.40 -2.84 3.19
N SER A 125 11.76 -2.26 2.04
CA SER A 125 13.15 -2.18 1.57
C SER A 125 14.04 -1.37 2.51
N ASP A 126 13.55 -0.27 3.10
CA ASP A 126 14.31 0.50 4.10
C ASP A 126 14.59 -0.33 5.36
N SER A 127 13.63 -1.13 5.81
CA SER A 127 13.81 -2.03 6.95
C SER A 127 14.90 -3.08 6.69
N VAL A 128 14.97 -3.62 5.47
CA VAL A 128 16.03 -4.59 5.06
C VAL A 128 17.38 -3.89 5.05
N VAL A 129 17.48 -2.70 4.48
CA VAL A 129 18.74 -1.92 4.46
C VAL A 129 19.21 -1.61 5.88
N ARG A 130 18.32 -1.20 6.76
CA ARG A 130 18.65 -0.95 8.18
C ARG A 130 19.16 -2.21 8.89
N ALA A 131 18.55 -3.36 8.65
CA ALA A 131 18.98 -4.62 9.21
C ALA A 131 20.41 -5.02 8.73
N LEU A 132 20.70 -4.80 7.45
CA LEU A 132 22.04 -5.02 6.89
C LEU A 132 23.07 -4.08 7.52
N LEU A 133 22.76 -2.79 7.64
CA LEU A 133 23.64 -1.80 8.27
C LEU A 133 23.89 -2.13 9.74
N GLN A 134 22.90 -2.62 10.47
CA GLN A 134 23.06 -3.07 11.86
C GLN A 134 23.98 -4.29 11.96
N GLY A 135 23.93 -5.21 10.98
CA GLY A 135 24.86 -6.32 10.90
C GLY A 135 26.32 -5.87 10.66
N LEU A 136 26.52 -4.86 9.83
CA LEU A 136 27.82 -4.28 9.52
C LEU A 136 28.39 -3.42 10.66
N ALA A 137 27.54 -2.71 11.39
CA ALA A 137 27.91 -1.80 12.47
C ALA A 137 27.03 -2.03 13.73
N PRO A 138 27.20 -3.16 14.45
CA PRO A 138 26.30 -3.55 15.54
C PRO A 138 26.17 -2.54 16.69
N LYS A 139 27.18 -1.67 16.86
CA LYS A 139 27.18 -0.59 17.85
C LYS A 139 26.82 0.77 17.26
N GLY A 140 26.54 0.81 15.98
CA GLY A 140 26.15 2.01 15.26
C GLY A 140 24.69 2.37 15.53
N VAL A 141 24.35 3.63 15.29
CA VAL A 141 22.97 4.11 15.25
C VAL A 141 22.60 4.36 13.80
N THR A 142 21.53 3.71 13.34
CA THR A 142 20.94 3.99 12.03
C THR A 142 19.69 4.82 12.20
N TYR A 143 19.52 5.84 11.38
CA TYR A 143 18.26 6.54 11.26
C TYR A 143 18.01 6.87 9.78
N THR A 144 16.74 6.87 9.40
CA THR A 144 16.31 7.28 8.08
C THR A 144 15.88 8.73 8.11
N ASN A 145 16.51 9.57 7.31
CA ASN A 145 16.15 10.98 7.16
C ASN A 145 15.32 11.14 5.89
N PHE A 146 14.01 11.23 6.06
CA PHE A 146 13.11 11.58 4.97
C PHE A 146 13.22 13.08 4.69
N GLY A 147 13.54 13.45 3.46
CA GLY A 147 13.53 14.85 3.02
C GLY A 147 12.14 15.48 3.16
N PRO A 148 12.04 16.81 3.02
CA PRO A 148 10.74 17.47 3.00
C PRO A 148 9.93 16.96 1.82
N GLY A 149 8.67 16.63 2.05
CA GLY A 149 7.83 16.14 0.96
C GLY A 149 6.40 15.82 1.37
N ARG A 150 5.60 15.56 0.35
CA ARG A 150 4.20 15.20 0.49
C ARG A 150 4.04 13.84 1.17
N SER A 151 3.27 13.81 2.23
CA SER A 151 2.87 12.57 2.91
C SER A 151 1.53 12.09 2.38
N MET A 152 1.53 11.02 1.60
CA MET A 152 0.30 10.51 0.96
C MET A 152 -0.67 9.94 2.00
N GLY A 153 -0.21 9.08 2.91
CA GLY A 153 -1.07 8.46 3.93
C GLY A 153 -1.75 9.50 4.83
N HIS A 154 -0.99 10.48 5.31
CA HIS A 154 -1.54 11.55 6.15
C HIS A 154 -2.47 12.49 5.37
N SER A 155 -2.19 12.78 4.11
CA SER A 155 -3.11 13.55 3.26
C SER A 155 -4.45 12.82 3.11
N VAL A 156 -4.44 11.52 2.88
CA VAL A 156 -5.65 10.69 2.81
C VAL A 156 -6.40 10.65 4.15
N ALA A 157 -5.67 10.53 5.27
CA ALA A 157 -6.28 10.53 6.59
C ALA A 157 -7.00 11.84 6.89
N VAL A 158 -6.37 12.98 6.58
CA VAL A 158 -7.00 14.30 6.77
C VAL A 158 -8.22 14.48 5.86
N LYS A 159 -8.16 14.05 4.59
CA LYS A 159 -9.31 14.09 3.67
C LYS A 159 -10.51 13.26 4.14
N ALA A 160 -10.31 12.28 5.00
CA ALA A 160 -11.38 11.45 5.55
C ALA A 160 -12.11 12.11 6.74
N ILE A 161 -11.64 13.27 7.22
CA ILE A 161 -12.27 14.01 8.31
C ILE A 161 -13.52 14.73 7.77
N ALA A 162 -14.63 14.62 8.47
CA ALA A 162 -15.88 15.28 8.09
C ALA A 162 -15.70 16.81 8.02
N GLY A 163 -16.15 17.42 6.95
CA GLY A 163 -16.01 18.86 6.66
C GLY A 163 -14.72 19.22 5.91
N VAL A 164 -13.88 18.24 5.57
CA VAL A 164 -12.70 18.45 4.73
C VAL A 164 -13.00 18.10 3.29
N LYS A 165 -12.91 19.08 2.40
CA LYS A 165 -13.09 18.92 0.96
C LYS A 165 -11.82 18.39 0.29
N ASP A 166 -10.68 18.99 0.61
CA ASP A 166 -9.35 18.52 0.17
C ASP A 166 -8.27 18.80 1.22
N ALA A 167 -7.17 18.03 1.19
CA ALA A 167 -6.06 18.22 2.11
C ALA A 167 -4.73 17.75 1.53
N LEU A 168 -3.67 18.40 1.99
CA LEU A 168 -2.28 18.08 1.70
C LEU A 168 -1.47 18.12 2.99
N SER A 169 -0.85 16.99 3.35
CA SER A 169 0.12 16.93 4.44
C SER A 169 1.54 16.88 3.89
N VAL A 170 2.39 17.79 4.36
CA VAL A 170 3.81 17.88 4.01
C VAL A 170 4.64 17.53 5.23
N THR A 171 5.56 16.58 5.07
CA THR A 171 6.55 16.23 6.09
C THR A 171 7.71 17.22 6.03
N ILE A 172 8.08 17.80 7.16
CA ILE A 172 9.20 18.74 7.30
C ILE A 172 10.17 18.16 8.33
N PRO A 173 11.34 17.64 7.91
CA PRO A 173 12.35 17.16 8.84
C PRO A 173 12.85 18.30 9.74
N VAL A 174 13.02 18.02 11.03
CA VAL A 174 13.57 18.98 12.01
C VAL A 174 14.83 18.46 12.70
N GLY A 175 15.49 17.45 12.10
CA GLY A 175 16.72 16.82 12.58
C GLY A 175 16.44 15.62 13.50
N THR A 176 17.46 14.79 13.69
CA THR A 176 17.50 13.65 14.65
C THR A 176 16.31 12.69 14.59
N GLY A 177 15.79 12.42 13.38
CA GLY A 177 14.66 11.51 13.19
C GLY A 177 13.29 12.11 13.53
N LEU A 178 13.24 13.37 13.96
CA LEU A 178 12.00 14.09 14.19
C LEU A 178 11.54 14.84 12.95
N HIS A 179 10.23 14.99 12.81
CA HIS A 179 9.64 15.79 11.75
C HIS A 179 8.37 16.50 12.23
N ARG A 180 8.08 17.62 11.62
CA ARG A 180 6.80 18.33 11.73
C ARG A 180 5.95 18.03 10.51
N ARG A 181 4.64 18.20 10.66
CA ARG A 181 3.71 18.16 9.55
C ARG A 181 3.10 19.53 9.34
N MET A 182 3.16 20.01 8.10
CA MET A 182 2.35 21.14 7.66
C MET A 182 1.15 20.57 6.94
N VAL A 183 -0.05 20.88 7.44
CA VAL A 183 -1.30 20.35 6.89
C VAL A 183 -2.08 21.51 6.29
N TYR A 184 -2.30 21.45 4.99
CA TYR A 184 -3.17 22.38 4.26
C TYR A 184 -4.53 21.72 4.08
N VAL A 185 -5.59 22.46 4.35
CA VAL A 185 -6.96 21.94 4.32
C VAL A 185 -7.85 22.90 3.55
N GLU A 186 -8.59 22.37 2.59
CA GLU A 186 -9.75 23.01 1.99
C GLU A 186 -11.00 22.48 2.69
N LEU A 187 -11.80 23.39 3.24
CA LEU A 187 -13.03 23.02 3.94
C LEU A 187 -14.22 22.93 2.98
N GLU A 188 -15.16 22.08 3.32
CA GLU A 188 -16.48 22.10 2.70
C GLU A 188 -17.24 23.38 3.09
N ASP A 189 -18.18 23.81 2.23
CA ASP A 189 -19.01 24.97 2.52
C ASP A 189 -19.82 24.77 3.81
N GLY A 190 -19.68 25.70 4.74
CA GLY A 190 -20.33 25.64 6.05
C GLY A 190 -19.67 24.74 7.08
N ALA A 191 -18.51 24.17 6.79
CA ALA A 191 -17.76 23.37 7.76
C ALA A 191 -17.23 24.22 8.93
N ASP A 192 -17.24 23.64 10.13
CA ASP A 192 -16.73 24.26 11.34
C ASP A 192 -15.19 24.04 11.43
N PHE A 193 -14.43 25.11 11.21
CA PHE A 193 -12.97 25.08 11.28
C PHE A 193 -12.46 24.49 12.59
N SER A 194 -13.02 24.89 13.73
CA SER A 194 -12.53 24.45 15.04
C SER A 194 -12.71 22.95 15.27
N LYS A 195 -13.78 22.37 14.73
CA LYS A 195 -14.00 20.91 14.81
C LYS A 195 -13.03 20.15 13.91
N VAL A 196 -12.78 20.66 12.71
CA VAL A 196 -11.80 20.04 11.79
C VAL A 196 -10.40 20.14 12.35
N GLU A 197 -10.00 21.30 12.90
CA GLU A 197 -8.70 21.49 13.55
C GLU A 197 -8.51 20.52 14.71
N ALA A 198 -9.48 20.43 15.62
CA ALA A 198 -9.42 19.50 16.74
C ALA A 198 -9.31 18.03 16.29
N ALA A 199 -10.03 17.65 15.25
CA ALA A 199 -9.94 16.30 14.69
C ALA A 199 -8.57 16.00 14.06
N ILE A 200 -7.94 16.98 13.41
CA ILE A 200 -6.57 16.83 12.87
C ILE A 200 -5.55 16.69 14.01
N GLN A 201 -5.68 17.50 15.06
CA GLN A 201 -4.74 17.49 16.20
C GLN A 201 -4.87 16.23 17.06
N SER A 202 -6.06 15.63 17.14
CA SER A 202 -6.31 14.39 17.88
C SER A 202 -6.15 13.12 17.02
N GLY A 203 -5.92 13.26 15.74
CA GLY A 203 -5.72 12.15 14.82
C GLY A 203 -4.40 11.41 15.05
N PRO A 204 -4.30 10.13 14.61
CA PRO A 204 -3.09 9.32 14.71
C PRO A 204 -1.98 9.81 13.77
#